data_53e2af9a8fdec6105c7863e1dadd9878
#
_entry.id   53e2af9a8fdec6105c7863e1dadd9878
#
_cell.length_a   1.000
_cell.length_b   1.000
_cell.length_c   1.000
_cell.angle_alpha   90.00
_cell.angle_beta   90.00
_cell.angle_gamma   90.00
#
_symmetry.space_group_name_H-M   'P 1'
#
loop_
_entity.id
_entity.type
_entity.pdbx_description
1 polymer ?
#
loop_
_entity_poly.entity_id
_entity_poly.type
_entity_poly.pdbx_seq_one_letter_code
_entity_poly.pdbx_strand_id
1 'polypeptide(L)'
;NKLKTLAKMVHQYFPACQSIGCFARITDITPKSVTELKELRELGYDGITIGVETGYDESLIFMRKGFLSKDIIEQCKKLEEANITYNFFYLTGIYGSGKGKMGAKVTAEIFNQLHPQIIESSMLTIYPTSELYKEIQAGNWKEETEIEKLEEMKTLIENLKIDARFVTDGASNLIQVRGNLKTDKQKMIAFLKQQIAEQDETYLRSYRENLPHL
;
A
#
# COMPACT_ATOMS: atom_id res chain seq x y z
N ASN A 1 -8.36 -25.16 11.31
CA ASN A 1 -7.70 -23.86 11.36
C ASN A 1 -6.41 -23.87 10.53
N LYS A 2 -6.54 -23.52 9.22
CA LYS A 2 -5.46 -23.67 8.23
C LYS A 2 -4.17 -22.94 8.61
N LEU A 3 -4.25 -21.70 9.13
CA LEU A 3 -3.06 -20.91 9.51
C LEU A 3 -2.26 -21.60 10.62
N LYS A 4 -2.93 -22.13 11.64
CA LYS A 4 -2.26 -22.88 12.72
C LYS A 4 -1.59 -24.16 12.21
N THR A 5 -2.21 -24.87 11.26
CA THR A 5 -1.62 -26.04 10.64
C THR A 5 -0.38 -25.66 9.81
N LEU A 6 -0.47 -24.58 9.01
CA LEU A 6 0.67 -24.08 8.23
C LEU A 6 1.86 -23.70 9.11
N ALA A 7 1.63 -22.96 10.20
CA ALA A 7 2.70 -22.61 11.14
C ALA A 7 3.42 -23.84 11.71
N LYS A 8 2.65 -24.86 12.13
CA LYS A 8 3.23 -26.11 12.63
C LYS A 8 4.09 -26.81 11.55
N MET A 9 3.63 -26.84 10.29
CA MET A 9 4.39 -27.40 9.19
C MET A 9 5.68 -26.58 8.93
N VAL A 10 5.60 -25.24 8.94
CA VAL A 10 6.77 -24.38 8.78
C VAL A 10 7.82 -24.72 9.85
N HIS A 11 7.45 -24.75 11.11
CA HIS A 11 8.38 -25.08 12.20
C HIS A 11 8.91 -26.51 12.14
N GLN A 12 8.11 -27.45 11.64
CA GLN A 12 8.55 -28.83 11.45
C GLN A 12 9.65 -28.95 10.37
N TYR A 13 9.46 -28.27 9.24
CA TYR A 13 10.40 -28.37 8.10
C TYR A 13 11.49 -27.31 8.13
N PHE A 14 11.27 -26.20 8.81
CA PHE A 14 12.19 -25.06 8.96
C PHE A 14 12.33 -24.68 10.45
N PRO A 15 12.97 -25.51 11.28
CA PRO A 15 13.02 -25.30 12.74
C PRO A 15 13.73 -23.99 13.16
N ALA A 16 14.56 -23.42 12.31
CA ALA A 16 15.23 -22.14 12.54
C ALA A 16 14.36 -20.93 12.14
N CYS A 17 13.16 -21.13 11.57
CA CYS A 17 12.27 -20.05 11.17
C CYS A 17 11.69 -19.37 12.42
N GLN A 18 11.99 -18.07 12.59
CA GLN A 18 11.56 -17.27 13.73
C GLN A 18 10.30 -16.45 13.44
N SER A 19 9.99 -16.19 12.16
CA SER A 19 8.88 -15.35 11.75
C SER A 19 8.23 -15.84 10.47
N ILE A 20 6.91 -15.82 10.42
CA ILE A 20 6.08 -16.20 9.27
C ILE A 20 5.35 -14.95 8.79
N GLY A 21 5.86 -14.33 7.72
CA GLY A 21 5.18 -13.24 7.02
C GLY A 21 4.09 -13.77 6.09
N CYS A 22 3.07 -12.96 5.86
CA CYS A 22 2.05 -13.25 4.85
C CYS A 22 1.41 -11.98 4.32
N PHE A 23 0.73 -12.10 3.17
CA PHE A 23 -0.16 -11.07 2.67
C PHE A 23 -1.56 -11.23 3.26
N ALA A 24 -2.23 -10.12 3.53
CA ALA A 24 -3.60 -10.09 4.00
C ALA A 24 -4.36 -8.90 3.42
N ARG A 25 -5.67 -9.03 3.32
CA ARG A 25 -6.59 -7.90 3.15
C ARG A 25 -7.16 -7.52 4.51
N ILE A 26 -7.69 -6.33 4.64
CA ILE A 26 -8.41 -5.89 5.84
C ILE A 26 -9.53 -6.88 6.17
N THR A 27 -10.26 -7.35 5.15
CA THR A 27 -11.34 -8.33 5.28
C THR A 27 -10.89 -9.71 5.77
N ASP A 28 -9.60 -10.05 5.67
CA ASP A 28 -9.05 -11.32 6.19
C ASP A 28 -8.76 -11.22 7.69
N ILE A 29 -8.55 -10.00 8.21
CA ILE A 29 -8.32 -9.72 9.64
C ILE A 29 -9.64 -9.55 10.39
N THR A 30 -10.64 -8.93 9.75
CA THR A 30 -11.95 -8.60 10.33
C THR A 30 -12.59 -9.76 11.14
N PRO A 31 -12.64 -11.02 10.66
CA PRO A 31 -13.29 -12.10 11.38
C PRO A 31 -12.47 -12.66 12.56
N LYS A 32 -11.25 -12.17 12.78
CA LYS A 32 -10.36 -12.66 13.84
C LYS A 32 -10.50 -11.81 15.10
N SER A 33 -10.65 -12.46 16.24
CA SER A 33 -10.54 -11.80 17.53
C SER A 33 -9.08 -11.50 17.87
N VAL A 34 -8.85 -10.56 18.79
CA VAL A 34 -7.51 -10.26 19.30
C VAL A 34 -6.87 -11.52 19.93
N THR A 35 -7.65 -12.35 20.61
CA THR A 35 -7.17 -13.61 21.17
C THR A 35 -6.64 -14.55 20.08
N GLU A 36 -7.38 -14.72 18.99
CA GLU A 36 -6.93 -15.54 17.85
C GLU A 36 -5.68 -14.97 17.17
N LEU A 37 -5.57 -13.64 17.09
CA LEU A 37 -4.37 -12.99 16.58
C LEU A 37 -3.16 -13.20 17.50
N LYS A 38 -3.34 -13.12 18.84
CA LYS A 38 -2.28 -13.44 19.82
C LYS A 38 -1.82 -14.90 19.69
N GLU A 39 -2.74 -15.85 19.52
CA GLU A 39 -2.38 -17.25 19.23
C GLU A 39 -1.59 -17.42 17.93
N LEU A 40 -1.92 -16.64 16.88
CA LEU A 40 -1.14 -16.64 15.63
C LEU A 40 0.24 -16.02 15.84
N ARG A 41 0.34 -14.97 16.64
CA ARG A 41 1.63 -14.36 17.01
C ARG A 41 2.55 -15.36 17.73
N GLU A 42 2.01 -16.12 18.69
CA GLU A 42 2.75 -17.18 19.39
C GLU A 42 3.24 -18.29 18.43
N LEU A 43 2.51 -18.54 17.35
CA LEU A 43 2.90 -19.47 16.30
C LEU A 43 3.88 -18.88 15.28
N GLY A 44 4.38 -17.67 15.52
CA GLY A 44 5.39 -17.03 14.70
C GLY A 44 4.89 -16.10 13.60
N TYR A 45 3.57 -15.89 13.46
CA TYR A 45 3.05 -14.91 12.49
C TYR A 45 3.42 -13.50 12.89
N ASP A 46 4.13 -12.80 11.99
CA ASP A 46 4.60 -11.43 12.18
C ASP A 46 4.94 -10.80 10.80
N GLY A 47 5.06 -9.47 10.74
CA GLY A 47 5.42 -8.79 9.50
C GLY A 47 4.38 -8.96 8.39
N ILE A 48 3.09 -8.81 8.72
CA ILE A 48 1.99 -9.01 7.77
C ILE A 48 1.92 -7.85 6.80
N THR A 49 1.96 -8.11 5.48
CA THR A 49 1.74 -7.08 4.46
C THR A 49 0.27 -6.98 4.11
N ILE A 50 -0.32 -5.81 4.35
CA ILE A 50 -1.75 -5.56 4.19
C ILE A 50 -2.00 -4.71 2.95
N GLY A 51 -2.80 -5.22 2.01
CA GLY A 51 -3.30 -4.47 0.88
C GLY A 51 -4.37 -3.46 1.32
N VAL A 52 -3.93 -2.32 1.84
CA VAL A 52 -4.82 -1.21 2.20
C VAL A 52 -5.17 -0.34 0.99
N GLU A 53 -4.27 -0.28 0.03
CA GLU A 53 -4.35 0.46 -1.25
C GLU A 53 -4.47 1.98 -1.06
N THR A 54 -5.37 2.45 -0.22
CA THR A 54 -5.64 3.85 0.10
C THR A 54 -6.42 3.96 1.42
N GLY A 55 -6.45 5.14 2.02
CA GLY A 55 -7.36 5.49 3.11
C GLY A 55 -8.57 6.34 2.67
N TYR A 56 -8.79 6.51 1.37
CA TYR A 56 -9.87 7.36 0.83
C TYR A 56 -11.09 6.52 0.46
N ASP A 57 -12.17 6.69 1.21
CA ASP A 57 -13.37 5.84 1.14
C ASP A 57 -14.04 5.83 -0.25
N GLU A 58 -14.08 6.96 -0.97
CA GLU A 58 -14.66 6.98 -2.32
C GLU A 58 -13.90 6.03 -3.27
N SER A 59 -12.57 6.01 -3.20
CA SER A 59 -11.76 5.08 -4.00
C SER A 59 -11.93 3.64 -3.55
N LEU A 60 -11.99 3.38 -2.24
CA LEU A 60 -12.23 2.04 -1.70
C LEU A 60 -13.58 1.48 -2.17
N ILE A 61 -14.63 2.30 -2.17
CA ILE A 61 -15.97 1.94 -2.65
C ILE A 61 -15.93 1.71 -4.16
N PHE A 62 -15.39 2.66 -4.94
CA PHE A 62 -15.33 2.56 -6.39
C PHE A 62 -14.57 1.32 -6.86
N MET A 63 -13.44 1.03 -6.22
CA MET A 63 -12.60 -0.15 -6.50
C MET A 63 -13.12 -1.44 -5.83
N ARG A 64 -14.30 -1.39 -5.19
CA ARG A 64 -14.97 -2.55 -4.55
C ARG A 64 -14.06 -3.33 -3.60
N LYS A 65 -13.31 -2.62 -2.76
CA LYS A 65 -12.34 -3.24 -1.83
C LYS A 65 -12.99 -4.03 -0.69
N GLY A 66 -14.29 -3.77 -0.40
CA GLY A 66 -15.05 -4.48 0.63
C GLY A 66 -14.77 -4.01 2.05
N PHE A 67 -14.07 -2.91 2.24
CA PHE A 67 -13.79 -2.26 3.53
C PHE A 67 -13.66 -0.74 3.34
N LEU A 68 -13.67 0.01 4.42
CA LEU A 68 -13.51 1.46 4.48
C LEU A 68 -12.31 1.85 5.36
N SER A 69 -11.95 3.13 5.37
CA SER A 69 -10.85 3.68 6.15
C SER A 69 -10.96 3.38 7.64
N LYS A 70 -12.15 3.43 8.21
CA LYS A 70 -12.42 3.04 9.61
C LYS A 70 -12.03 1.59 9.90
N ASP A 71 -12.26 0.69 8.95
CA ASP A 71 -11.95 -0.73 9.09
C ASP A 71 -10.42 -0.93 9.08
N ILE A 72 -9.68 -0.13 8.28
CA ILE A 72 -8.21 -0.13 8.32
C ILE A 72 -7.72 0.19 9.73
N ILE A 73 -8.23 1.27 10.33
CA ILE A 73 -7.84 1.68 11.68
C ILE A 73 -8.18 0.58 12.69
N GLU A 74 -9.40 0.07 12.67
CA GLU A 74 -9.86 -0.95 13.63
C GLU A 74 -9.03 -2.23 13.53
N GLN A 75 -8.84 -2.76 12.32
CA GLN A 75 -8.14 -4.03 12.16
C GLN A 75 -6.64 -3.93 12.45
N CYS A 76 -5.99 -2.81 12.09
CA CYS A 76 -4.59 -2.59 12.43
C CYS A 76 -4.38 -2.43 13.93
N LYS A 77 -5.29 -1.76 14.65
CA LYS A 77 -5.23 -1.70 16.13
C LYS A 77 -5.37 -3.08 16.79
N LYS A 78 -6.16 -3.98 16.22
CA LYS A 78 -6.21 -5.39 16.69
C LYS A 78 -4.87 -6.10 16.51
N LEU A 79 -4.17 -5.87 15.40
CA LEU A 79 -2.81 -6.40 15.18
C LEU A 79 -1.82 -5.83 16.19
N GLU A 80 -1.86 -4.52 16.44
CA GLU A 80 -1.02 -3.86 17.45
C GLU A 80 -1.26 -4.43 18.86
N GLU A 81 -2.52 -4.63 19.25
CA GLU A 81 -2.86 -5.26 20.53
C GLU A 81 -2.39 -6.72 20.63
N ALA A 82 -2.30 -7.40 19.48
CA ALA A 82 -1.76 -8.75 19.40
C ALA A 82 -0.23 -8.81 19.27
N ASN A 83 0.47 -7.65 19.25
CA ASN A 83 1.90 -7.53 19.01
C ASN A 83 2.36 -8.14 17.67
N ILE A 84 1.51 -8.05 16.64
CA ILE A 84 1.83 -8.43 15.27
C ILE A 84 2.24 -7.17 14.52
N THR A 85 3.46 -7.13 14.00
CA THR A 85 3.92 -6.04 13.13
C THR A 85 3.32 -6.18 11.74
N TYR A 86 3.16 -5.06 11.05
CA TYR A 86 2.56 -5.06 9.73
C TYR A 86 3.17 -3.98 8.81
N ASN A 87 2.98 -4.20 7.50
CA ASN A 87 3.36 -3.28 6.43
C ASN A 87 2.11 -2.90 5.65
N PHE A 88 2.10 -1.72 5.05
CA PHE A 88 1.06 -1.30 4.12
C PHE A 88 1.52 -1.45 2.68
N PHE A 89 0.63 -1.98 1.86
CA PHE A 89 0.72 -1.87 0.42
C PHE A 89 -0.22 -0.76 -0.04
N TYR A 90 0.37 0.32 -0.58
CA TYR A 90 -0.32 1.50 -1.08
C TYR A 90 -0.31 1.49 -2.60
N LEU A 91 -1.40 1.88 -3.24
CA LEU A 91 -1.54 1.85 -4.69
C LEU A 91 -1.66 3.27 -5.25
N THR A 92 -0.53 3.83 -5.70
CA THR A 92 -0.46 5.16 -6.33
C THR A 92 -1.25 5.18 -7.64
N GLY A 93 -2.05 6.22 -7.86
CA GLY A 93 -2.90 6.37 -9.04
C GLY A 93 -4.31 5.80 -8.89
N ILE A 94 -4.68 5.28 -7.72
CA ILE A 94 -6.00 4.67 -7.48
C ILE A 94 -7.14 5.69 -7.46
N TYR A 95 -6.85 6.97 -7.30
CA TYR A 95 -7.87 8.03 -7.19
C TYR A 95 -8.42 8.48 -8.53
N GLY A 96 -7.64 8.34 -9.59
CA GLY A 96 -7.92 8.89 -10.90
C GLY A 96 -7.53 10.37 -11.04
N SER A 97 -7.46 10.81 -12.28
CA SER A 97 -6.94 12.12 -12.68
C SER A 97 -7.55 13.28 -11.89
N GLY A 98 -6.69 14.16 -11.40
CA GLY A 98 -7.02 15.36 -10.64
C GLY A 98 -7.31 15.13 -9.15
N LYS A 99 -7.39 13.87 -8.66
CA LYS A 99 -7.78 13.56 -7.28
C LYS A 99 -6.61 13.09 -6.40
N GLY A 100 -5.45 12.71 -6.97
CA GLY A 100 -4.34 12.08 -6.27
C GLY A 100 -3.86 12.84 -5.06
N LYS A 101 -3.62 14.16 -5.17
CA LYS A 101 -3.17 14.99 -4.03
C LYS A 101 -4.17 15.01 -2.87
N MET A 102 -5.45 15.09 -3.16
CA MET A 102 -6.49 15.09 -2.14
C MET A 102 -6.59 13.73 -1.46
N GLY A 103 -6.67 12.67 -2.24
CA GLY A 103 -6.72 11.30 -1.73
C GLY A 103 -5.48 10.92 -0.90
N ALA A 104 -4.28 11.35 -1.33
CA ALA A 104 -3.04 11.15 -0.58
C ALA A 104 -3.05 11.85 0.79
N LYS A 105 -3.61 13.07 0.90
CA LYS A 105 -3.75 13.77 2.20
C LYS A 105 -4.69 13.00 3.13
N VAL A 106 -5.87 12.62 2.65
CA VAL A 106 -6.82 11.84 3.44
C VAL A 106 -6.21 10.51 3.89
N THR A 107 -5.50 9.82 2.99
CA THR A 107 -4.80 8.57 3.32
C THR A 107 -3.73 8.78 4.39
N ALA A 108 -2.95 9.86 4.30
CA ALA A 108 -1.96 10.18 5.32
C ALA A 108 -2.60 10.42 6.70
N GLU A 109 -3.78 11.05 6.77
CA GLU A 109 -4.53 11.25 8.02
C GLU A 109 -4.92 9.91 8.67
N ILE A 110 -5.31 8.92 7.87
CA ILE A 110 -5.62 7.57 8.34
C ILE A 110 -4.35 6.86 8.81
N PHE A 111 -3.29 6.87 8.00
CA PHE A 111 -2.03 6.18 8.30
C PHE A 111 -1.32 6.76 9.52
N ASN A 112 -1.45 8.07 9.76
CA ASN A 112 -0.87 8.74 10.92
C ASN A 112 -1.46 8.29 12.28
N GLN A 113 -2.52 7.51 12.28
CA GLN A 113 -3.13 6.91 13.48
C GLN A 113 -2.60 5.51 13.80
N LEU A 114 -1.69 4.99 12.97
CA LEU A 114 -1.25 3.59 12.92
C LEU A 114 0.29 3.51 12.86
N HIS A 115 0.84 2.29 13.06
CA HIS A 115 2.28 2.09 13.18
C HIS A 115 2.82 1.02 12.19
N PRO A 116 2.60 1.14 10.88
CA PRO A 116 3.20 0.23 9.91
C PRO A 116 4.72 0.35 9.96
N GLN A 117 5.43 -0.77 9.77
CA GLN A 117 6.90 -0.77 9.68
C GLN A 117 7.37 -0.25 8.32
N ILE A 118 6.64 -0.63 7.28
CA ILE A 118 6.94 -0.26 5.89
C ILE A 118 5.65 0.19 5.22
N ILE A 119 5.75 1.23 4.40
CA ILE A 119 4.75 1.58 3.39
C ILE A 119 5.41 1.29 2.04
N GLU A 120 4.97 0.21 1.40
CA GLU A 120 5.36 -0.13 0.04
C GLU A 120 4.34 0.46 -0.93
N SER A 121 4.79 1.36 -1.81
CA SER A 121 3.94 1.94 -2.84
C SER A 121 4.24 1.31 -4.20
N SER A 122 3.19 0.88 -4.88
CA SER A 122 3.24 0.49 -6.29
C SER A 122 2.31 1.38 -7.11
N MET A 123 2.67 1.64 -8.36
CA MET A 123 1.80 2.38 -9.27
C MET A 123 0.75 1.46 -9.89
N LEU A 124 -0.48 1.95 -9.98
CA LEU A 124 -1.61 1.24 -10.58
C LEU A 124 -1.30 0.86 -12.02
N THR A 125 -1.48 -0.42 -12.35
CA THR A 125 -1.45 -0.94 -13.71
C THR A 125 -2.85 -1.36 -14.13
N ILE A 126 -3.29 -0.90 -15.29
CA ILE A 126 -4.63 -1.12 -15.80
C ILE A 126 -4.60 -2.17 -16.89
N TYR A 127 -5.13 -3.35 -16.59
CA TYR A 127 -5.21 -4.42 -17.57
C TYR A 127 -6.47 -4.32 -18.43
N PRO A 128 -6.41 -4.58 -19.74
CA PRO A 128 -7.57 -4.51 -20.65
C PRO A 128 -8.74 -5.42 -20.26
N THR A 129 -8.46 -6.46 -19.47
CA THR A 129 -9.48 -7.40 -18.98
C THR A 129 -10.11 -6.98 -17.64
N SER A 130 -9.62 -5.89 -17.02
CA SER A 130 -10.11 -5.45 -15.72
C SER A 130 -11.44 -4.71 -15.81
N GLU A 131 -12.21 -4.73 -14.70
CA GLU A 131 -13.42 -3.90 -14.59
C GLU A 131 -13.09 -2.40 -14.67
N LEU A 132 -11.94 -1.97 -14.11
CA LEU A 132 -11.49 -0.59 -14.19
C LEU A 132 -11.29 -0.12 -15.64
N TYR A 133 -10.78 -1.00 -16.52
CA TYR A 133 -10.64 -0.67 -17.94
C TYR A 133 -12.02 -0.39 -18.59
N LYS A 134 -13.05 -1.15 -18.20
CA LYS A 134 -14.43 -0.91 -18.70
C LYS A 134 -14.96 0.45 -18.22
N GLU A 135 -14.66 0.83 -16.96
CA GLU A 135 -15.05 2.14 -16.43
C GLU A 135 -14.35 3.29 -17.17
N ILE A 136 -13.08 3.09 -17.58
CA ILE A 136 -12.35 4.04 -18.43
C ILE A 136 -13.03 4.17 -19.80
N GLN A 137 -13.34 3.05 -20.45
CA GLN A 137 -14.00 3.06 -21.77
C GLN A 137 -15.41 3.70 -21.71
N ALA A 138 -16.08 3.57 -20.59
CA ALA A 138 -17.38 4.22 -20.34
C ALA A 138 -17.27 5.71 -19.97
N GLY A 139 -16.04 6.24 -19.77
CA GLY A 139 -15.81 7.63 -19.36
C GLY A 139 -16.10 7.92 -17.88
N ASN A 140 -16.32 6.88 -17.07
CA ASN A 140 -16.64 7.01 -15.66
C ASN A 140 -15.41 7.23 -14.77
N TRP A 141 -14.22 6.89 -15.29
CA TRP A 141 -12.95 7.05 -14.59
C TRP A 141 -11.83 7.37 -15.58
N LYS A 142 -10.90 8.23 -15.17
CA LYS A 142 -9.75 8.62 -15.97
C LYS A 142 -8.48 8.34 -15.18
N GLU A 143 -7.51 7.69 -15.83
CA GLU A 143 -6.20 7.44 -15.23
C GLU A 143 -5.45 8.74 -14.96
N GLU A 144 -4.73 8.79 -13.86
CA GLU A 144 -3.75 9.83 -13.57
C GLU A 144 -2.61 9.80 -14.60
N THR A 145 -2.09 10.98 -14.94
CA THR A 145 -0.81 11.07 -15.66
C THR A 145 0.33 10.53 -14.78
N GLU A 146 1.46 10.23 -15.36
CA GLU A 146 2.62 9.77 -14.60
C GLU A 146 3.13 10.88 -13.66
N ILE A 147 3.06 12.13 -14.12
CA ILE A 147 3.39 13.30 -13.29
C ILE A 147 2.39 13.47 -12.14
N GLU A 148 1.07 13.26 -12.37
CA GLU A 148 0.08 13.28 -11.28
C GLU A 148 0.39 12.20 -10.23
N LYS A 149 0.79 10.98 -10.65
CA LYS A 149 1.19 9.90 -9.73
C LYS A 149 2.43 10.28 -8.88
N LEU A 150 3.42 10.96 -9.45
CA LEU A 150 4.57 11.47 -8.70
C LEU A 150 4.16 12.57 -7.71
N GLU A 151 3.26 13.46 -8.09
CA GLU A 151 2.70 14.50 -7.22
C GLU A 151 1.86 13.90 -6.07
N GLU A 152 1.11 12.84 -6.35
CA GLU A 152 0.38 12.07 -5.34
C GLU A 152 1.35 11.46 -4.31
N MET A 153 2.36 10.74 -4.78
CA MET A 153 3.38 10.11 -3.92
C MET A 153 4.11 11.16 -3.06
N LYS A 154 4.52 12.28 -3.66
CA LYS A 154 5.13 13.39 -2.94
C LYS A 154 4.20 13.91 -1.85
N THR A 155 2.93 14.13 -2.19
CA THR A 155 1.92 14.64 -1.25
C THR A 155 1.69 13.67 -0.10
N LEU A 156 1.65 12.36 -0.36
CA LEU A 156 1.56 11.35 0.68
C LEU A 156 2.74 11.46 1.66
N ILE A 157 3.98 11.43 1.13
CA ILE A 157 5.20 11.54 1.96
C ILE A 157 5.21 12.85 2.76
N GLU A 158 4.84 13.99 2.17
CA GLU A 158 4.76 15.29 2.85
C GLU A 158 3.85 15.26 4.08
N ASN A 159 2.73 14.54 4.02
CA ASN A 159 1.70 14.53 5.06
C ASN A 159 1.82 13.37 6.07
N LEU A 160 2.61 12.33 5.78
CA LEU A 160 2.90 11.27 6.74
C LEU A 160 3.75 11.79 7.91
N LYS A 161 3.39 11.45 9.16
CA LYS A 161 4.06 11.90 10.39
C LYS A 161 4.59 10.74 11.23
N ILE A 162 4.51 9.51 10.72
CA ILE A 162 4.87 8.28 11.40
C ILE A 162 6.32 7.89 11.14
N ASP A 163 6.86 7.02 11.99
CA ASP A 163 8.18 6.42 11.81
C ASP A 163 8.03 5.09 11.07
N ALA A 164 8.15 5.15 9.76
CA ALA A 164 8.06 3.99 8.88
C ALA A 164 9.05 4.13 7.72
N ARG A 165 9.46 3.02 7.13
CA ARG A 165 10.16 3.04 5.84
C ARG A 165 9.16 3.23 4.72
N PHE A 166 9.47 4.10 3.78
CA PHE A 166 8.75 4.25 2.53
C PHE A 166 9.58 3.68 1.39
N VAL A 167 8.99 2.80 0.58
CA VAL A 167 9.70 2.13 -0.52
C VAL A 167 8.80 2.01 -1.76
N THR A 168 9.39 2.10 -2.94
CA THR A 168 8.72 1.91 -4.23
C THR A 168 9.46 0.87 -5.09
N ASP A 169 9.71 -0.30 -4.51
CA ASP A 169 10.57 -1.32 -5.12
C ASP A 169 9.87 -2.16 -6.20
N GLY A 170 8.53 -2.07 -6.29
CA GLY A 170 7.74 -2.81 -7.28
C GLY A 170 8.04 -2.41 -8.73
N ALA A 171 7.96 -3.38 -9.65
CA ALA A 171 8.25 -3.20 -11.08
C ALA A 171 7.37 -2.16 -11.78
N SER A 172 6.17 -1.87 -11.25
CA SER A 172 5.27 -0.86 -11.79
C SER A 172 5.72 0.59 -11.52
N ASN A 173 6.72 0.80 -10.65
CA ASN A 173 7.22 2.13 -10.33
C ASN A 173 8.28 2.57 -11.33
N LEU A 174 8.04 3.68 -12.02
CA LEU A 174 8.98 4.24 -12.99
C LEU A 174 10.16 4.93 -12.31
N ILE A 175 9.95 5.42 -11.08
CA ILE A 175 10.94 6.13 -10.28
C ILE A 175 11.00 5.48 -8.90
N GLN A 176 12.20 5.12 -8.48
CA GLN A 176 12.42 4.48 -7.18
C GLN A 176 12.67 5.52 -6.10
N VAL A 177 11.87 5.43 -5.03
CA VAL A 177 12.00 6.26 -3.82
C VAL A 177 12.14 5.34 -2.62
N ARG A 178 13.17 5.55 -1.81
CA ARG A 178 13.43 4.78 -0.58
C ARG A 178 13.92 5.68 0.54
N GLY A 179 13.43 5.47 1.72
CA GLY A 179 13.93 6.18 2.90
C GLY A 179 13.08 5.92 4.14
N ASN A 180 13.59 6.36 5.28
CA ASN A 180 12.82 6.42 6.51
C ASN A 180 12.09 7.77 6.59
N LEU A 181 10.79 7.76 6.87
CA LEU A 181 9.95 8.97 6.94
C LEU A 181 10.41 9.95 8.03
N LYS A 182 11.10 9.48 9.07
CA LYS A 182 11.60 10.30 10.15
C LYS A 182 12.91 11.04 9.79
N THR A 183 13.82 10.36 9.09
CA THR A 183 15.18 10.88 8.82
C THR A 183 15.39 11.34 7.39
N ASP A 184 14.74 10.72 6.40
CA ASP A 184 15.02 10.94 4.98
C ASP A 184 13.90 11.66 4.24
N LYS A 185 12.81 12.01 4.94
CA LYS A 185 11.60 12.62 4.36
C LYS A 185 11.91 13.80 3.43
N GLN A 186 12.73 14.75 3.88
CA GLN A 186 13.04 15.94 3.08
C GLN A 186 13.85 15.60 1.83
N LYS A 187 14.73 14.59 1.89
CA LYS A 187 15.48 14.10 0.72
C LYS A 187 14.56 13.47 -0.30
N MET A 188 13.62 12.62 0.15
CA MET A 188 12.62 11.99 -0.74
C MET A 188 11.74 13.04 -1.42
N ILE A 189 11.27 14.06 -0.68
CA ILE A 189 10.46 15.16 -1.22
C ILE A 189 11.27 15.98 -2.24
N ALA A 190 12.52 16.33 -1.94
CA ALA A 190 13.38 17.08 -2.84
C ALA A 190 13.64 16.28 -4.14
N PHE A 191 13.92 14.99 -4.02
CA PHE A 191 14.10 14.10 -5.17
C PHE A 191 12.84 14.05 -6.04
N LEU A 192 11.66 13.83 -5.45
CA LEU A 192 10.40 13.81 -6.21
C LEU A 192 10.10 15.15 -6.88
N LYS A 193 10.37 16.29 -6.21
CA LYS A 193 10.23 17.61 -6.84
C LYS A 193 11.13 17.77 -8.06
N GLN A 194 12.36 17.29 -7.98
CA GLN A 194 13.28 17.29 -9.11
C GLN A 194 12.75 16.41 -10.24
N GLN A 195 12.31 15.17 -9.95
CA GLN A 195 11.77 14.28 -10.96
C GLN A 195 10.54 14.86 -11.65
N ILE A 196 9.60 15.46 -10.91
CA ILE A 196 8.41 16.11 -11.47
C ILE A 196 8.78 17.27 -12.41
N ALA A 197 9.85 18.01 -12.11
CA ALA A 197 10.30 19.14 -12.94
C ALA A 197 11.09 18.73 -14.19
N GLU A 198 11.81 17.61 -14.14
CA GLU A 198 12.74 17.17 -15.18
C GLU A 198 12.15 16.11 -16.13
N GLN A 199 11.13 15.34 -15.68
CA GLN A 199 10.58 14.26 -16.48
C GLN A 199 9.51 14.73 -17.47
N ASP A 200 9.49 14.07 -18.61
CA ASP A 200 8.46 14.27 -19.65
C ASP A 200 7.36 13.21 -19.52
N GLU A 201 6.11 13.66 -19.48
CA GLU A 201 4.94 12.78 -19.35
C GLU A 201 4.86 11.74 -20.48
N THR A 202 5.15 12.14 -21.71
CA THR A 202 5.07 11.25 -22.88
C THR A 202 6.11 10.16 -22.79
N TYR A 203 7.33 10.51 -22.35
CA TYR A 203 8.39 9.55 -22.12
C TYR A 203 8.02 8.55 -21.00
N LEU A 204 7.57 9.04 -19.87
CA LEU A 204 7.17 8.19 -18.74
C LEU A 204 6.02 7.25 -19.11
N ARG A 205 5.01 7.75 -19.82
CA ARG A 205 3.87 6.96 -20.30
C ARG A 205 4.33 5.87 -21.27
N SER A 206 5.13 6.22 -22.26
CA SER A 206 5.70 5.25 -23.20
C SER A 206 6.54 4.18 -22.49
N TYR A 207 7.32 4.57 -21.48
CA TYR A 207 8.10 3.63 -20.69
C TYR A 207 7.19 2.65 -19.95
N ARG A 208 6.11 3.13 -19.30
CA ARG A 208 5.11 2.29 -18.62
C ARG A 208 4.48 1.27 -19.57
N GLU A 209 4.04 1.70 -20.74
CA GLU A 209 3.38 0.84 -21.74
C GLU A 209 4.30 -0.28 -22.27
N ASN A 210 5.60 -0.11 -22.15
CA ASN A 210 6.61 -1.08 -22.60
C ASN A 210 7.28 -1.86 -21.45
N LEU A 211 6.78 -1.77 -20.21
CA LEU A 211 7.33 -2.56 -19.11
C LEU A 211 7.11 -4.07 -19.38
N PRO A 212 8.18 -4.89 -19.35
CA PRO A 212 8.11 -6.29 -19.82
C PRO A 212 7.32 -7.22 -18.89
N HIS A 213 6.84 -6.74 -17.75
CA HIS A 213 6.18 -7.52 -16.71
C HIS A 213 4.82 -6.96 -16.29
N LEU A 214 4.28 -6.02 -17.06
CA LEU A 214 2.97 -5.41 -16.81
C LEU A 214 1.99 -5.70 -17.95
#